data_e63d813de8c211a3534cf97c64fd3ba8
#
_entry.id   e63d813de8c211a3534cf97c64fd3ba8
#
_cell.length_a   1.000
_cell.length_b   1.000
_cell.length_c   1.000
_cell.angle_alpha   90.00
_cell.angle_beta   90.00
_cell.angle_gamma   90.00
#
_symmetry.space_group_name_H-M   'P 1'
#
loop_
_entity.id
_entity.type
_entity.pdbx_description
1 polymer ?
#
loop_
_entity_poly.entity_id
_entity_poly.type
_entity_poly.pdbx_seq_one_letter_code
_entity_poly.pdbx_strand_id
1 'polypeptide(L)'
;MLNFFCLFFFVSLSFSHDLGTANDFLNHYPFGKSKEDFTNKDFYWKSHYESKLIGLGEGNQITLAKLIQQNLIPKNSPVIARFNTYIRTCEMSSEELIDVIKKWCDNNPQKTHLMFSYIAIEAFLSLPIKQNCYFE
;
A
#
# COMPACT_ATOMS: atom_id res chain seq x y z
N MET A 1 -9.86 16.35 22.80
CA MET A 1 -10.03 16.08 21.35
C MET A 1 -8.80 16.36 20.49
N LEU A 2 -7.81 17.06 20.98
CA LEU A 2 -6.63 17.49 20.21
C LEU A 2 -5.54 16.40 20.06
N ASN A 3 -5.51 15.40 20.95
CA ASN A 3 -4.43 14.39 20.97
C ASN A 3 -4.59 13.23 19.97
N PHE A 4 -5.75 13.07 19.33
CA PHE A 4 -6.02 11.94 18.43
C PHE A 4 -5.45 12.17 17.02
N PHE A 5 -5.44 13.43 16.58
CA PHE A 5 -4.88 13.80 15.27
C PHE A 5 -3.35 13.70 15.24
N CYS A 6 -2.70 13.99 16.38
CA CYS A 6 -1.24 13.85 16.52
C CYS A 6 -0.75 12.41 16.47
N LEU A 7 -1.51 11.44 17.02
CA LEU A 7 -1.08 10.03 17.00
C LEU A 7 -1.12 9.41 15.59
N PHE A 8 -2.10 9.79 14.79
CA PHE A 8 -2.20 9.35 13.39
C PHE A 8 -1.07 9.96 12.54
N PHE A 9 -0.68 11.19 12.83
CA PHE A 9 0.42 11.86 12.13
C PHE A 9 1.80 11.29 12.52
N PHE A 10 1.99 10.86 13.76
CA PHE A 10 3.26 10.31 14.22
C PHE A 10 3.53 8.90 13.71
N VAL A 11 2.52 8.05 13.59
CA VAL A 11 2.68 6.69 13.03
C VAL A 11 2.96 6.75 11.53
N SER A 12 2.36 7.70 10.81
CA SER A 12 2.65 7.90 9.39
C SER A 12 4.02 8.56 9.12
N LEU A 13 4.51 9.41 10.03
CA LEU A 13 5.80 10.08 9.89
C LEU A 13 7.00 9.16 10.15
N SER A 14 6.88 8.18 11.04
CA SER A 14 7.99 7.23 11.31
C SER A 14 8.26 6.27 10.16
N PHE A 15 7.28 6.03 9.29
CA PHE A 15 7.43 5.17 8.11
C PHE A 15 7.76 5.94 6.82
N SER A 16 7.69 7.27 6.83
CA SER A 16 7.77 8.07 5.60
C SER A 16 9.19 8.38 5.13
N HIS A 17 10.22 8.18 5.98
CA HIS A 17 11.57 8.68 5.67
C HIS A 17 12.32 7.90 4.59
N ASP A 18 11.84 6.70 4.19
CA ASP A 18 12.58 5.81 3.29
C ASP A 18 11.80 5.33 2.04
N LEU A 19 10.58 5.81 1.81
CA LEU A 19 9.74 5.21 0.76
C LEU A 19 9.95 5.83 -0.63
N GLY A 20 10.60 6.99 -0.74
CA GLY A 20 10.72 7.69 -2.01
C GLY A 20 9.35 8.12 -2.58
N THR A 21 9.40 8.74 -3.73
CA THR A 21 8.20 9.12 -4.48
C THR A 21 7.75 7.98 -5.41
N ALA A 22 6.56 8.09 -5.98
CA ALA A 22 6.16 7.18 -7.03
C ALA A 22 7.00 7.35 -8.30
N ASN A 23 7.59 8.52 -8.55
CA ASN A 23 8.58 8.70 -9.61
C ASN A 23 9.83 7.84 -9.38
N ASP A 24 10.32 7.75 -8.14
CA ASP A 24 11.46 6.88 -7.81
C ASP A 24 11.12 5.42 -8.06
N PHE A 25 9.91 5.00 -7.67
CA PHE A 25 9.40 3.67 -7.96
C PHE A 25 9.33 3.37 -9.46
N LEU A 26 8.72 4.25 -10.25
CA LEU A 26 8.61 4.08 -11.70
C LEU A 26 9.97 4.00 -12.40
N ASN A 27 10.97 4.74 -11.90
CA ASN A 27 12.31 4.79 -12.49
C ASN A 27 13.21 3.62 -12.08
N HIS A 28 12.94 2.98 -10.94
CA HIS A 28 13.86 1.98 -10.38
C HIS A 28 13.31 0.55 -10.42
N TYR A 29 11.98 0.37 -10.34
CA TYR A 29 11.41 -0.96 -10.40
C TYR A 29 11.61 -1.59 -11.79
N PRO A 30 12.06 -2.85 -11.89
CA PRO A 30 12.47 -3.46 -13.17
C PRO A 30 11.27 -3.94 -14.01
N PHE A 31 10.39 -3.00 -14.39
CA PHE A 31 9.23 -3.31 -15.23
C PHE A 31 9.64 -3.90 -16.58
N GLY A 32 8.91 -4.93 -17.01
CA GLY A 32 9.06 -5.54 -18.33
C GLY A 32 10.33 -6.35 -18.54
N LYS A 33 11.18 -6.52 -17.51
CA LYS A 33 12.35 -7.40 -17.58
C LYS A 33 11.98 -8.83 -17.20
N SER A 34 12.54 -9.82 -17.88
CA SER A 34 12.49 -11.20 -17.43
C SER A 34 13.41 -11.43 -16.24
N LYS A 35 13.13 -12.42 -15.39
CA LYS A 35 13.98 -12.69 -14.20
C LYS A 35 15.40 -13.08 -14.56
N GLU A 36 15.59 -13.67 -15.72
CA GLU A 36 16.91 -14.07 -16.23
C GLU A 36 17.77 -12.85 -16.60
N ASP A 37 17.14 -11.73 -16.93
CA ASP A 37 17.82 -10.48 -17.31
C ASP A 37 18.04 -9.53 -16.12
N PHE A 38 17.68 -9.94 -14.90
CA PHE A 38 17.83 -9.09 -13.72
C PHE A 38 19.29 -8.94 -13.33
N THR A 39 19.72 -7.70 -13.17
CA THR A 39 20.95 -7.34 -12.48
C THR A 39 20.74 -7.39 -10.95
N ASN A 40 21.85 -7.36 -10.18
CA ASN A 40 21.77 -7.22 -8.72
C ASN A 40 20.97 -5.98 -8.29
N LYS A 41 21.05 -4.89 -9.07
CA LYS A 41 20.29 -3.67 -8.82
C LYS A 41 18.80 -3.87 -9.04
N ASP A 42 18.40 -4.64 -10.04
CA ASP A 42 17.00 -4.98 -10.33
C ASP A 42 16.40 -5.82 -9.19
N PHE A 43 17.14 -6.83 -8.72
CA PHE A 43 16.73 -7.64 -7.55
C PHE A 43 16.58 -6.79 -6.29
N TYR A 44 17.51 -5.85 -6.03
CA TYR A 44 17.42 -4.95 -4.90
C TYR A 44 16.15 -4.11 -4.95
N TRP A 45 15.86 -3.43 -6.07
CA TRP A 45 14.71 -2.56 -6.19
C TRP A 45 13.39 -3.32 -6.16
N LYS A 46 13.32 -4.50 -6.80
CA LYS A 46 12.15 -5.37 -6.72
C LYS A 46 11.85 -5.74 -5.27
N SER A 47 12.83 -6.31 -4.58
CA SER A 47 12.70 -6.71 -3.17
C SER A 47 12.35 -5.54 -2.26
N HIS A 48 12.96 -4.37 -2.50
CA HIS A 48 12.72 -3.15 -1.74
C HIS A 48 11.24 -2.73 -1.79
N TYR A 49 10.66 -2.59 -2.97
CA TYR A 49 9.27 -2.16 -3.10
C TYR A 49 8.27 -3.22 -2.67
N GLU A 50 8.50 -4.49 -2.97
CA GLU A 50 7.63 -5.58 -2.53
C GLU A 50 7.62 -5.72 -1.00
N SER A 51 8.78 -5.64 -0.34
CA SER A 51 8.85 -5.66 1.12
C SER A 51 8.14 -4.47 1.76
N LYS A 52 8.19 -3.31 1.13
CA LYS A 52 7.47 -2.13 1.61
C LYS A 52 5.96 -2.27 1.48
N LEU A 53 5.46 -2.92 0.44
CA LEU A 53 4.03 -3.23 0.31
C LEU A 53 3.56 -4.19 1.41
N ILE A 54 4.36 -5.21 1.72
CA ILE A 54 4.07 -6.14 2.81
C ILE A 54 4.02 -5.39 4.15
N GLY A 55 5.04 -4.58 4.45
CA GLY A 55 5.08 -3.79 5.68
C GLY A 55 3.93 -2.78 5.79
N LEU A 56 3.53 -2.17 4.69
CA LEU A 56 2.37 -1.29 4.64
C LEU A 56 1.07 -2.06 4.97
N GLY A 57 0.90 -3.26 4.41
CA GLY A 57 -0.23 -4.13 4.67
C GLY A 57 -0.30 -4.55 6.14
N GLU A 58 0.79 -5.01 6.71
CA GLU A 58 0.87 -5.44 8.12
C GLU A 58 0.60 -4.27 9.08
N GLY A 59 1.22 -3.12 8.86
CA GLY A 59 1.02 -1.93 9.68
C GLY A 59 -0.43 -1.46 9.69
N ASN A 60 -1.08 -1.49 8.55
CA ASN A 60 -2.50 -1.14 8.43
C ASN A 60 -3.41 -2.16 9.13
N GLN A 61 -3.13 -3.47 9.05
CA GLN A 61 -3.89 -4.51 9.76
C GLN A 61 -3.83 -4.31 11.27
N ILE A 62 -2.65 -4.06 11.82
CA ILE A 62 -2.47 -3.83 13.26
C ILE A 62 -3.25 -2.58 13.70
N THR A 63 -3.17 -1.51 12.92
CA THR A 63 -3.89 -0.27 13.22
C THR A 63 -5.40 -0.48 13.21
N LEU A 64 -5.92 -1.15 12.19
CA LEU A 64 -7.34 -1.44 12.07
C LEU A 64 -7.84 -2.33 13.20
N ALA A 65 -7.10 -3.39 13.56
CA ALA A 65 -7.43 -4.25 14.67
C ALA A 65 -7.54 -3.49 15.99
N LYS A 66 -6.60 -2.56 16.25
CA LYS A 66 -6.65 -1.70 17.43
C LYS A 66 -7.84 -0.74 17.44
N LEU A 67 -8.17 -0.14 16.30
CA LEU A 67 -9.33 0.75 16.19
C LEU A 67 -10.65 0.01 16.47
N ILE A 68 -10.78 -1.23 15.98
CA ILE A 68 -11.93 -2.09 16.25
C ILE A 68 -11.96 -2.47 17.74
N GLN A 69 -10.83 -2.89 18.31
CA GLN A 69 -10.73 -3.28 19.72
C GLN A 69 -11.11 -2.14 20.67
N GLN A 70 -10.77 -0.91 20.31
CA GLN A 70 -11.10 0.30 21.08
C GLN A 70 -12.52 0.83 20.80
N ASN A 71 -13.33 0.13 19.99
CA ASN A 71 -14.67 0.54 19.56
C ASN A 71 -14.72 1.89 18.84
N LEU A 72 -13.62 2.30 18.23
CA LEU A 72 -13.55 3.53 17.45
C LEU A 72 -14.11 3.36 16.04
N ILE A 73 -14.11 2.13 15.54
CA ILE A 73 -14.72 1.74 14.25
C ILE A 73 -15.60 0.49 14.50
N PRO A 74 -16.88 0.50 14.10
CA PRO A 74 -17.73 -0.69 14.16
C PRO A 74 -17.18 -1.82 13.28
N LYS A 75 -17.25 -3.07 13.74
CA LYS A 75 -16.77 -4.26 13.00
C LYS A 75 -17.40 -4.42 11.62
N ASN A 76 -18.61 -3.94 11.43
CA ASN A 76 -19.37 -4.01 10.15
C ASN A 76 -19.26 -2.72 9.33
N SER A 77 -18.31 -1.85 9.65
CA SER A 77 -18.15 -0.60 8.92
C SER A 77 -17.72 -0.85 7.46
N PRO A 78 -18.32 -0.13 6.48
CA PRO A 78 -17.85 -0.15 5.10
C PRO A 78 -16.37 0.23 4.94
N VAL A 79 -15.83 1.01 5.87
CA VAL A 79 -14.40 1.34 5.93
C VAL A 79 -13.56 0.09 6.15
N ILE A 80 -14.02 -0.84 7.02
CA ILE A 80 -13.31 -2.11 7.24
C ILE A 80 -13.32 -2.97 5.99
N ALA A 81 -14.45 -3.07 5.29
CA ALA A 81 -14.53 -3.82 4.04
C ALA A 81 -13.57 -3.25 2.99
N ARG A 82 -13.50 -1.93 2.84
CA ARG A 82 -12.53 -1.27 1.97
C ARG A 82 -11.08 -1.51 2.40
N PHE A 83 -10.79 -1.37 3.68
CA PHE A 83 -9.46 -1.63 4.23
C PHE A 83 -9.05 -3.10 4.06
N ASN A 84 -9.98 -4.04 4.22
CA ASN A 84 -9.71 -5.46 4.03
C ASN A 84 -9.46 -5.82 2.56
N THR A 85 -10.22 -5.24 1.64
CA THR A 85 -9.97 -5.38 0.20
C THR A 85 -8.61 -4.81 -0.16
N TYR A 86 -8.22 -3.78 0.51
CA TYR A 86 -7.01 -3.04 0.35
C TYR A 86 -5.78 -3.72 0.99
N ILE A 87 -5.90 -4.31 2.17
CA ILE A 87 -4.80 -4.90 2.94
C ILE A 87 -4.59 -6.37 2.58
N ARG A 88 -5.68 -7.07 2.39
CA ARG A 88 -5.71 -8.42 1.87
C ARG A 88 -6.03 -8.37 0.41
N THR A 89 -5.45 -7.71 -0.40
CA THR A 89 -5.56 -8.00 -1.81
C THR A 89 -5.65 -9.52 -1.99
N CYS A 90 -6.74 -10.05 -1.42
CA CYS A 90 -7.04 -11.44 -1.26
C CYS A 90 -6.76 -12.05 -2.61
N GLU A 91 -5.77 -12.87 -2.72
CA GLU A 91 -5.39 -13.55 -3.95
C GLU A 91 -4.51 -12.74 -4.93
N MET A 92 -4.08 -11.52 -4.60
CA MET A 92 -3.12 -10.80 -5.44
C MET A 92 -1.69 -11.05 -4.97
N SER A 93 -0.83 -11.42 -5.88
CA SER A 93 0.61 -11.48 -5.65
C SER A 93 1.21 -10.07 -5.51
N SER A 94 2.41 -9.98 -4.94
CA SER A 94 3.13 -8.70 -4.87
C SER A 94 3.33 -8.08 -6.25
N GLU A 95 3.53 -8.90 -7.28
CA GLU A 95 3.70 -8.45 -8.66
C GLU A 95 2.40 -7.82 -9.21
N GLU A 96 1.25 -8.45 -8.96
CA GLU A 96 -0.06 -7.90 -9.35
C GLU A 96 -0.35 -6.57 -8.64
N LEU A 97 0.04 -6.45 -7.36
CA LEU A 97 -0.09 -5.19 -6.61
C LEU A 97 0.78 -4.08 -7.20
N ILE A 98 2.01 -4.40 -7.58
CA ILE A 98 2.93 -3.49 -8.26
C ILE A 98 2.33 -3.01 -9.58
N ASP A 99 1.72 -3.91 -10.37
CA ASP A 99 1.07 -3.57 -11.63
C ASP A 99 -0.14 -2.63 -11.44
N VAL A 100 -0.93 -2.85 -10.38
CA VAL A 100 -2.02 -1.93 -10.01
C VAL A 100 -1.50 -0.53 -9.72
N ILE A 101 -0.41 -0.42 -8.94
CA ILE A 101 0.20 0.88 -8.63
C ILE A 101 0.74 1.54 -9.89
N LYS A 102 1.45 0.78 -10.73
CA LYS A 102 1.97 1.28 -11.99
C LYS A 102 0.86 1.83 -12.88
N LYS A 103 -0.21 1.05 -13.09
CA LYS A 103 -1.37 1.46 -13.89
C LYS A 103 -2.05 2.72 -13.33
N TRP A 104 -2.11 2.83 -12.00
CA TRP A 104 -2.66 4.03 -11.37
C TRP A 104 -1.77 5.25 -11.64
N CYS A 105 -0.45 5.12 -11.55
CA CYS A 105 0.51 6.17 -11.87
C CYS A 105 0.40 6.60 -13.34
N ASP A 106 0.30 5.64 -14.26
CA ASP A 106 0.15 5.91 -15.70
C ASP A 106 -1.12 6.75 -15.99
N ASN A 107 -2.19 6.51 -15.22
CA ASN A 107 -3.44 7.27 -15.33
C ASN A 107 -3.43 8.60 -14.54
N ASN A 108 -2.46 8.81 -13.64
CA ASN A 108 -2.37 9.99 -12.78
C ASN A 108 -0.95 10.58 -12.77
N PRO A 109 -0.35 10.89 -13.93
CA PRO A 109 1.06 11.29 -14.02
C PRO A 109 1.39 12.55 -13.19
N GLN A 110 0.41 13.43 -12.99
CA GLN A 110 0.56 14.65 -12.20
C GLN A 110 0.73 14.39 -10.69
N LYS A 111 0.45 13.18 -10.21
CA LYS A 111 0.55 12.81 -8.79
C LYS A 111 1.79 11.98 -8.45
N THR A 112 2.59 11.59 -9.42
CA THR A 112 3.73 10.68 -9.22
C THR A 112 4.87 11.28 -8.39
N HIS A 113 4.85 12.59 -8.15
CA HIS A 113 5.76 13.27 -7.22
C HIS A 113 5.42 13.00 -5.73
N LEU A 114 4.25 12.46 -5.44
CA LEU A 114 3.82 12.13 -4.09
C LEU A 114 4.51 10.85 -3.59
N MET A 115 4.47 10.63 -2.27
CA MET A 115 5.09 9.46 -1.64
C MET A 115 4.51 8.16 -2.18
N PHE A 116 5.36 7.18 -2.42
CA PHE A 116 4.98 5.86 -2.92
C PHE A 116 3.88 5.19 -2.08
N SER A 117 3.99 5.25 -0.75
CA SER A 117 2.98 4.67 0.15
C SER A 117 1.59 5.30 -0.03
N TYR A 118 1.54 6.63 -0.20
CA TYR A 118 0.28 7.34 -0.46
C TYR A 118 -0.33 6.90 -1.80
N ILE A 119 0.49 6.82 -2.84
CA ILE A 119 0.06 6.39 -4.17
C ILE A 119 -0.41 4.93 -4.16
N ALA A 120 0.29 4.04 -3.45
CA ALA A 120 -0.13 2.65 -3.27
C ALA A 120 -1.53 2.58 -2.63
N ILE A 121 -1.77 3.40 -1.61
CA ILE A 121 -3.08 3.52 -0.96
C ILE A 121 -4.15 3.96 -1.97
N GLU A 122 -3.94 5.05 -2.68
CA GLU A 122 -4.90 5.55 -3.67
C GLU A 122 -5.17 4.52 -4.78
N ALA A 123 -4.13 3.85 -5.26
CA ALA A 123 -4.26 2.82 -6.28
C ALA A 123 -5.14 1.66 -5.82
N PHE A 124 -4.92 1.17 -4.60
CA PHE A 124 -5.71 0.06 -4.04
C PHE A 124 -7.14 0.47 -3.71
N LEU A 125 -7.37 1.68 -3.19
CA LEU A 125 -8.73 2.20 -2.96
C LEU A 125 -9.53 2.37 -4.27
N SER A 126 -8.86 2.46 -5.40
CA SER A 126 -9.51 2.50 -6.72
C SER A 126 -9.98 1.13 -7.20
N LEU A 127 -9.52 0.04 -6.59
CA LEU A 127 -9.96 -1.30 -6.93
C LEU A 127 -11.40 -1.55 -6.49
N PRO A 128 -12.18 -2.35 -7.25
CA PRO A 128 -13.51 -2.76 -6.82
C PRO A 128 -13.43 -3.61 -5.55
N ILE A 129 -14.37 -3.41 -4.63
CA ILE A 129 -14.48 -4.20 -3.40
C ILE A 129 -14.87 -5.62 -3.78
N LYS A 130 -13.99 -6.59 -3.53
CA LYS A 130 -14.32 -8.01 -3.66
C LYS A 130 -15.05 -8.48 -2.41
N GLN A 131 -16.22 -9.10 -2.57
CA GLN A 131 -17.10 -9.50 -1.47
C GLN A 131 -16.51 -10.60 -0.57
N ASN A 132 -15.48 -11.31 -1.01
CA ASN A 132 -14.94 -12.49 -0.32
C ASN A 132 -13.76 -12.18 0.61
N CYS A 133 -13.45 -10.93 0.86
CA CYS A 133 -12.34 -10.48 1.70
C CYS A 133 -12.80 -10.01 3.09
N TYR A 134 -13.75 -10.69 3.69
CA TYR A 134 -14.17 -10.42 5.07
C TYR A 134 -13.32 -11.21 6.07
N PHE A 135 -13.01 -10.60 7.22
CA PHE A 135 -12.50 -11.35 8.36
C PHE A 135 -13.59 -12.32 8.84
N GLU A 136 -13.32 -13.60 8.82
CA GLU A 136 -14.02 -14.57 9.63
C GLU A 136 -13.64 -14.41 11.10
#